data_4d96c01c9e0e60975406160cd5668e29
#
_entry.id   4d96c01c9e0e60975406160cd5668e29
#
_cell.length_a   1.000
_cell.length_b   1.000
_cell.length_c   1.000
_cell.angle_alpha   90.00
_cell.angle_beta   90.00
_cell.angle_gamma   90.00
#
_symmetry.space_group_name_H-M   'P 1'
#
loop_
_entity.id
_entity.type
_entity.pdbx_description
1 polymer ?
#
loop_
_entity_poly.entity_id
_entity_poly.type
_entity_poly.pdbx_seq_one_letter_code
_entity_poly.pdbx_strand_id
1 'polypeptide(L)'
;MRDRPYTLLSCCASIDGYIGSAASRLLLSNDADFDRVDAVRASCDAILVGAETVRIDNPRLLVRSEARREQRAARGLPESPMKVTVTRRAELDARARFFNAGDAEKLVYCAGQGVADARDRLGPVATVVDAGDHVEMRRLTTDLGARGVDRLMVEGGGTIHTQFLTDDLVDELQLTLAPVFVGDSDAPRFVRDGIFPWNPARRAELVDVQKLGDVVLLRYALSSRFDGAERGNGC
;
A
#
# COMPACT_ATOMS: atom_id res chain seq x y z
N MET A 1 -23.23 3.83 -6.07
CA MET A 1 -21.81 4.22 -6.04
C MET A 1 -21.21 3.65 -4.75
N ARG A 2 -20.05 3.05 -4.81
CA ARG A 2 -19.37 2.54 -3.61
C ARG A 2 -18.77 3.74 -2.86
N ASP A 3 -19.00 3.85 -1.57
CA ASP A 3 -18.54 5.00 -0.76
C ASP A 3 -17.00 5.05 -0.60
N ARG A 4 -16.29 3.95 -0.86
CA ARG A 4 -14.83 3.83 -0.85
C ARG A 4 -14.35 2.70 -1.76
N PRO A 5 -13.07 2.72 -2.23
CA PRO A 5 -12.48 1.61 -2.99
C PRO A 5 -12.47 0.30 -2.19
N TYR A 6 -12.41 -0.83 -2.90
CA TYR A 6 -11.95 -2.08 -2.33
C TYR A 6 -10.50 -1.91 -1.91
N THR A 7 -10.19 -2.14 -0.64
CA THR A 7 -8.86 -1.88 -0.09
C THR A 7 -8.14 -3.19 0.24
N LEU A 8 -7.04 -3.42 -0.48
CA LEU A 8 -6.13 -4.53 -0.27
C LEU A 8 -4.86 -4.03 0.41
N LEU A 9 -4.52 -4.60 1.56
CA LEU A 9 -3.27 -4.34 2.24
C LEU A 9 -2.28 -5.46 1.91
N SER A 10 -1.12 -5.12 1.35
CA SER A 10 -0.07 -6.08 0.98
C SER A 10 1.24 -5.74 1.67
N CYS A 11 1.81 -6.71 2.36
CA CYS A 11 3.02 -6.55 3.13
C CYS A 11 3.85 -7.84 3.17
N CYS A 12 5.17 -7.72 3.15
CA CYS A 12 6.09 -8.80 3.49
C CYS A 12 6.74 -8.48 4.85
N ALA A 13 6.71 -9.42 5.76
CA ALA A 13 7.26 -9.29 7.11
C ALA A 13 8.18 -10.47 7.45
N SER A 14 9.11 -10.26 8.39
CA SER A 14 9.85 -11.34 9.04
C SER A 14 8.92 -12.20 9.92
N ILE A 15 9.38 -13.38 10.35
CA ILE A 15 8.61 -14.27 11.24
C ILE A 15 8.23 -13.55 12.55
N ASP A 16 9.08 -12.67 13.04
CA ASP A 16 8.87 -11.88 14.27
C ASP A 16 8.17 -10.51 14.01
N GLY A 17 7.63 -10.29 12.78
CA GLY A 17 6.68 -9.22 12.46
C GLY A 17 7.30 -7.88 12.07
N TYR A 18 8.56 -7.85 11.65
CA TYR A 18 9.21 -6.64 11.17
C TYR A 18 9.15 -6.53 9.65
N ILE A 19 9.06 -5.30 9.14
CA ILE A 19 8.98 -4.97 7.71
C ILE A 19 10.25 -4.30 7.17
N GLY A 20 11.28 -4.21 7.99
CA GLY A 20 12.55 -3.60 7.66
C GLY A 20 13.54 -3.76 8.81
N SER A 21 14.69 -3.13 8.69
CA SER A 21 15.73 -3.08 9.72
C SER A 21 16.10 -1.62 9.98
N ALA A 22 16.46 -1.28 11.21
CA ALA A 22 16.97 0.05 11.54
C ALA A 22 18.39 0.29 10.99
N ALA A 23 19.19 -0.78 10.84
CA ALA A 23 20.60 -0.70 10.49
C ALA A 23 20.89 -0.74 8.97
N SER A 24 20.06 -1.42 8.17
CA SER A 24 20.31 -1.64 6.76
C SER A 24 19.04 -1.97 5.97
N ARG A 25 19.12 -1.86 4.64
CA ARG A 25 18.03 -2.34 3.78
C ARG A 25 17.91 -3.86 3.89
N LEU A 26 16.76 -4.32 4.37
CA LEU A 26 16.43 -5.74 4.49
C LEU A 26 15.59 -6.18 3.29
N LEU A 27 16.05 -7.22 2.58
CA LEU A 27 15.28 -7.87 1.54
C LEU A 27 14.51 -9.05 2.15
N LEU A 28 13.22 -8.88 2.36
CA LEU A 28 12.34 -9.91 2.94
C LEU A 28 11.70 -10.78 1.85
N SER A 29 11.40 -10.21 0.69
CA SER A 29 10.69 -10.86 -0.41
C SER A 29 11.67 -11.54 -1.38
N ASN A 30 11.16 -12.50 -2.16
CA ASN A 30 11.87 -13.15 -3.26
C ASN A 30 11.23 -12.83 -4.62
N ASP A 31 11.81 -13.35 -5.71
CA ASP A 31 11.32 -13.06 -7.07
C ASP A 31 9.89 -13.51 -7.31
N ALA A 32 9.45 -14.63 -6.73
CA ALA A 32 8.09 -15.12 -6.85
C ALA A 32 7.08 -14.19 -6.16
N ASP A 33 7.41 -13.68 -4.97
CA ASP A 33 6.58 -12.70 -4.28
C ASP A 33 6.62 -11.33 -4.97
N PHE A 34 7.77 -10.92 -5.51
CA PHE A 34 7.84 -9.70 -6.32
C PHE A 34 6.97 -9.78 -7.58
N ASP A 35 6.88 -10.93 -8.24
CA ASP A 35 5.98 -11.12 -9.38
C ASP A 35 4.51 -11.07 -8.96
N ARG A 36 4.17 -11.69 -7.82
CA ARG A 36 2.83 -11.58 -7.22
C ARG A 36 2.47 -10.13 -6.92
N VAL A 37 3.36 -9.38 -6.24
CA VAL A 37 3.14 -7.95 -5.94
C VAL A 37 2.91 -7.15 -7.22
N ASP A 38 3.67 -7.44 -8.28
CA ASP A 38 3.52 -6.79 -9.57
C ASP A 38 2.16 -7.10 -10.22
N ALA A 39 1.68 -8.33 -10.10
CA ALA A 39 0.33 -8.73 -10.55
C ALA A 39 -0.76 -7.99 -9.74
N VAL A 40 -0.62 -7.90 -8.43
CA VAL A 40 -1.56 -7.16 -7.58
C VAL A 40 -1.58 -5.67 -7.96
N ARG A 41 -0.42 -5.05 -8.14
CA ARG A 41 -0.35 -3.66 -8.63
C ARG A 41 -1.09 -3.48 -9.95
N ALA A 42 -0.89 -4.42 -10.89
CA ALA A 42 -1.56 -4.38 -12.19
C ALA A 42 -3.09 -4.48 -12.08
N SER A 43 -3.63 -5.07 -11.03
CA SER A 43 -5.07 -5.20 -10.77
C SER A 43 -5.69 -3.99 -10.06
N CYS A 44 -4.87 -3.04 -9.58
CA CYS A 44 -5.33 -1.89 -8.80
C CYS A 44 -5.38 -0.59 -9.63
N ASP A 45 -6.20 0.36 -9.18
CA ASP A 45 -6.29 1.71 -9.76
C ASP A 45 -5.34 2.68 -9.05
N ALA A 46 -5.07 2.44 -7.76
CA ALA A 46 -4.16 3.26 -6.97
C ALA A 46 -3.31 2.41 -6.02
N ILE A 47 -2.09 2.91 -5.72
CA ILE A 47 -1.17 2.35 -4.73
C ILE A 47 -0.85 3.44 -3.72
N LEU A 48 -1.04 3.15 -2.42
CA LEU A 48 -0.78 4.06 -1.32
C LEU A 48 0.40 3.60 -0.48
N VAL A 49 1.33 4.52 -0.22
CA VAL A 49 2.44 4.37 0.74
C VAL A 49 2.56 5.61 1.61
N GLY A 50 3.05 5.45 2.84
CA GLY A 50 3.35 6.58 3.72
C GLY A 50 4.56 7.39 3.25
N ALA A 51 4.63 8.67 3.64
CA ALA A 51 5.75 9.55 3.30
C ALA A 51 7.11 9.03 3.83
N GLU A 52 7.14 8.31 4.94
CA GLU A 52 8.35 7.67 5.45
C GLU A 52 8.89 6.62 4.49
N THR A 53 8.01 5.77 3.93
CA THR A 53 8.37 4.80 2.88
C THR A 53 8.91 5.49 1.64
N VAL A 54 8.31 6.64 1.24
CA VAL A 54 8.85 7.42 0.11
C VAL A 54 10.26 7.92 0.41
N ARG A 55 10.53 8.41 1.63
CA ARG A 55 11.85 8.94 2.02
C ARG A 55 12.92 7.86 2.11
N ILE A 56 12.59 6.71 2.72
CA ILE A 56 13.56 5.65 3.03
C ILE A 56 13.80 4.77 1.81
N ASP A 57 12.73 4.26 1.19
CA ASP A 57 12.83 3.26 0.13
C ASP A 57 12.90 3.86 -1.27
N ASN A 58 12.49 5.12 -1.41
CA ASN A 58 12.40 5.83 -2.69
C ASN A 58 11.80 4.94 -3.80
N PRO A 59 10.57 4.40 -3.58
CA PRO A 59 9.99 3.39 -4.46
C PRO A 59 9.52 3.99 -5.78
N ARG A 60 9.51 3.18 -6.85
CA ARG A 60 8.95 3.58 -8.15
C ARG A 60 7.43 3.37 -8.22
N LEU A 61 6.91 2.36 -7.54
CA LEU A 61 5.50 1.92 -7.55
C LEU A 61 4.94 1.75 -8.97
N LEU A 62 5.67 1.02 -9.80
CA LEU A 62 5.29 0.73 -11.19
C LEU A 62 4.90 -0.73 -11.35
N VAL A 63 4.08 -1.02 -12.35
CA VAL A 63 3.94 -2.37 -12.92
C VAL A 63 5.17 -2.65 -13.77
N ARG A 64 5.91 -3.73 -13.47
CA ARG A 64 7.18 -4.07 -14.10
C ARG A 64 7.02 -4.96 -15.33
N SER A 65 6.08 -5.90 -15.27
CA SER A 65 5.78 -6.81 -16.37
C SER A 65 5.21 -6.04 -17.57
N GLU A 66 5.86 -6.17 -18.73
CA GLU A 66 5.39 -5.56 -19.98
C GLU A 66 3.99 -6.08 -20.34
N ALA A 67 3.79 -7.38 -20.30
CA ALA A 67 2.51 -7.98 -20.60
C ALA A 67 1.37 -7.46 -19.71
N ARG A 68 1.64 -7.21 -18.42
CA ARG A 68 0.63 -6.61 -17.51
C ARG A 68 0.36 -5.15 -17.84
N ARG A 69 1.37 -4.38 -18.27
CA ARG A 69 1.16 -2.99 -18.74
C ARG A 69 0.31 -2.96 -20.00
N GLU A 70 0.60 -3.83 -20.97
CA GLU A 70 -0.19 -3.98 -22.21
C GLU A 70 -1.64 -4.37 -21.90
N GLN A 71 -1.86 -5.31 -20.98
CA GLN A 71 -3.21 -5.69 -20.53
C GLN A 71 -3.97 -4.50 -19.89
N ARG A 72 -3.29 -3.66 -19.11
CA ARG A 72 -3.89 -2.44 -18.57
C ARG A 72 -4.24 -1.45 -19.69
N ALA A 73 -3.30 -1.18 -20.61
CA ALA A 73 -3.51 -0.28 -21.74
C ALA A 73 -4.67 -0.76 -22.64
N ALA A 74 -4.79 -2.05 -22.90
CA ALA A 74 -5.90 -2.64 -23.66
C ALA A 74 -7.28 -2.43 -22.99
N ARG A 75 -7.30 -2.19 -21.67
CA ARG A 75 -8.51 -1.84 -20.90
C ARG A 75 -8.72 -0.32 -20.79
N GLY A 76 -7.91 0.50 -21.45
CA GLY A 76 -7.95 1.95 -21.36
C GLY A 76 -7.41 2.53 -20.05
N LEU A 77 -6.65 1.75 -19.29
CA LEU A 77 -6.04 2.17 -18.03
C LEU A 77 -4.58 2.63 -18.25
N PRO A 78 -4.05 3.54 -17.41
CA PRO A 78 -2.63 3.84 -17.40
C PRO A 78 -1.79 2.57 -17.17
N GLU A 79 -0.56 2.52 -17.71
CA GLU A 79 0.35 1.37 -17.56
C GLU A 79 0.64 1.01 -16.10
N SER A 80 0.60 1.98 -15.20
CA SER A 80 0.75 1.78 -13.76
C SER A 80 -0.35 2.52 -13.00
N PRO A 81 -0.74 2.03 -11.81
CA PRO A 81 -1.73 2.69 -10.96
C PRO A 81 -1.31 4.09 -10.52
N MET A 82 -2.30 4.91 -10.19
CA MET A 82 -2.11 6.19 -9.50
C MET A 82 -1.28 5.98 -8.22
N LYS A 83 -0.34 6.88 -7.95
CA LYS A 83 0.50 6.83 -6.75
C LYS A 83 -0.02 7.78 -5.70
N VAL A 84 -0.26 7.28 -4.50
CA VAL A 84 -0.80 8.04 -3.39
C VAL A 84 0.16 8.03 -2.22
N THR A 85 0.42 9.20 -1.64
CA THR A 85 1.17 9.29 -0.38
C THR A 85 0.51 10.25 0.59
N VAL A 86 0.82 10.05 1.88
CA VAL A 86 0.25 10.80 3.00
C VAL A 86 1.38 11.45 3.79
N THR A 87 1.29 12.74 4.02
CA THR A 87 2.28 13.48 4.80
C THR A 87 1.62 14.54 5.68
N ARG A 88 2.21 14.82 6.82
CA ARG A 88 1.81 15.93 7.69
C ARG A 88 2.69 17.17 7.53
N ARG A 89 3.98 16.98 7.17
CA ARG A 89 4.99 18.03 7.15
C ARG A 89 5.51 18.38 5.76
N ALA A 90 4.96 17.75 4.70
CA ALA A 90 5.45 17.94 3.33
C ALA A 90 6.97 17.66 3.12
N GLU A 91 7.62 16.94 4.04
CA GLU A 91 9.05 16.60 3.98
C GLU A 91 9.32 15.50 2.94
N LEU A 92 9.07 15.81 1.66
CA LEU A 92 9.29 14.92 0.53
C LEU A 92 10.19 15.61 -0.50
N ASP A 93 11.12 14.87 -1.11
CA ASP A 93 11.95 15.37 -2.19
C ASP A 93 11.20 15.23 -3.53
N ALA A 94 10.91 16.34 -4.20
CA ALA A 94 10.28 16.34 -5.53
C ALA A 94 11.07 15.54 -6.58
N ARG A 95 12.37 15.29 -6.36
CA ARG A 95 13.22 14.46 -7.23
C ARG A 95 13.13 12.96 -6.92
N ALA A 96 12.41 12.56 -5.87
CA ALA A 96 12.25 11.14 -5.54
C ALA A 96 11.66 10.35 -6.72
N ARG A 97 12.06 9.08 -6.86
CA ARG A 97 11.54 8.19 -7.91
C ARG A 97 10.02 8.00 -7.83
N PHE A 98 9.43 8.16 -6.64
CA PHE A 98 7.99 8.18 -6.46
C PHE A 98 7.33 9.19 -7.41
N PHE A 99 7.87 10.40 -7.54
CA PHE A 99 7.32 11.47 -8.37
C PHE A 99 7.75 11.38 -9.84
N ASN A 100 8.98 10.91 -10.11
CA ASN A 100 9.59 11.04 -11.44
C ASN A 100 9.64 9.73 -12.23
N ALA A 101 9.27 8.59 -11.65
CA ALA A 101 9.24 7.32 -12.39
C ALA A 101 7.84 7.06 -12.96
N GLY A 102 7.74 6.93 -14.28
CA GLY A 102 6.49 6.68 -15.03
C GLY A 102 5.51 7.86 -14.99
N ASP A 103 4.45 7.75 -15.79
CA ASP A 103 3.51 8.84 -16.09
C ASP A 103 2.22 8.79 -15.26
N ALA A 104 2.09 7.79 -14.37
CA ALA A 104 0.91 7.66 -13.52
C ALA A 104 0.69 8.94 -12.69
N GLU A 105 -0.57 9.30 -12.46
CA GLU A 105 -0.96 10.39 -11.57
C GLU A 105 -0.38 10.21 -10.18
N LYS A 106 -0.03 11.31 -9.51
CA LYS A 106 0.52 11.31 -8.14
C LYS A 106 -0.33 12.23 -7.28
N LEU A 107 -0.87 11.68 -6.17
CA LEU A 107 -1.60 12.42 -5.16
C LEU A 107 -0.81 12.48 -3.87
N VAL A 108 -0.74 13.66 -3.27
CA VAL A 108 -0.14 13.88 -1.95
C VAL A 108 -1.20 14.43 -1.03
N TYR A 109 -1.72 13.61 -0.12
CA TYR A 109 -2.60 14.08 0.94
C TYR A 109 -1.75 14.71 2.04
N CYS A 110 -1.87 16.02 2.19
CA CYS A 110 -1.12 16.79 3.17
C CYS A 110 -2.06 17.43 4.17
N ALA A 111 -1.67 17.45 5.45
CA ALA A 111 -2.47 18.02 6.52
C ALA A 111 -1.82 19.26 7.14
N GLY A 112 -2.68 20.11 7.72
CA GLY A 112 -2.28 21.24 8.56
C GLY A 112 -1.42 22.27 7.83
N GLN A 113 -0.46 22.82 8.57
CA GLN A 113 0.43 23.88 8.08
C GLN A 113 1.36 23.46 6.94
N GLY A 114 1.53 22.16 6.71
CA GLY A 114 2.37 21.64 5.62
C GLY A 114 1.78 21.77 4.22
N VAL A 115 0.50 22.13 4.07
CA VAL A 115 -0.20 22.16 2.77
C VAL A 115 0.38 23.20 1.81
N ALA A 116 0.66 24.40 2.28
CA ALA A 116 1.24 25.46 1.46
C ALA A 116 2.63 25.07 0.95
N ASP A 117 3.51 24.62 1.85
CA ASP A 117 4.86 24.14 1.50
C ASP A 117 4.80 22.94 0.55
N ALA A 118 3.82 22.03 0.73
CA ALA A 118 3.60 20.91 -0.16
C ALA A 118 3.25 21.37 -1.57
N ARG A 119 2.34 22.35 -1.70
CA ARG A 119 1.93 22.89 -3.00
C ARG A 119 3.08 23.56 -3.73
N ASP A 120 3.88 24.35 -3.02
CA ASP A 120 5.03 25.04 -3.61
C ASP A 120 6.11 24.05 -4.07
N ARG A 121 6.40 23.03 -3.29
CA ARG A 121 7.49 22.08 -3.56
C ARG A 121 7.11 20.93 -4.48
N LEU A 122 5.89 20.41 -4.35
CA LEU A 122 5.44 19.19 -5.02
C LEU A 122 4.41 19.46 -6.12
N GLY A 123 3.80 20.66 -6.16
CA GLY A 123 2.81 21.03 -7.16
C GLY A 123 3.25 20.81 -8.63
N PRO A 124 4.54 21.00 -8.99
CA PRO A 124 5.02 20.70 -10.34
C PRO A 124 5.01 19.21 -10.71
N VAL A 125 5.01 18.30 -9.73
CA VAL A 125 5.16 16.84 -9.94
C VAL A 125 4.01 15.98 -9.39
N ALA A 126 3.09 16.58 -8.62
CA ALA A 126 1.97 15.88 -7.99
C ALA A 126 0.80 16.84 -7.68
N THR A 127 -0.40 16.31 -7.62
CA THR A 127 -1.57 17.01 -7.09
C THR A 127 -1.54 16.94 -5.55
N VAL A 128 -1.49 18.09 -4.89
CA VAL A 128 -1.54 18.19 -3.43
C VAL A 128 -2.98 18.39 -2.98
N VAL A 129 -3.49 17.43 -2.23
CA VAL A 129 -4.83 17.44 -1.64
C VAL A 129 -4.73 17.92 -0.19
N ASP A 130 -5.48 18.96 0.15
CA ASP A 130 -5.60 19.44 1.51
C ASP A 130 -6.49 18.48 2.31
N ALA A 131 -5.93 17.84 3.33
CA ALA A 131 -6.63 16.88 4.16
C ALA A 131 -7.14 17.48 5.49
N GLY A 132 -7.10 18.82 5.64
CA GLY A 132 -7.49 19.51 6.89
C GLY A 132 -6.42 19.39 7.96
N ASP A 133 -6.82 19.39 9.23
CA ASP A 133 -5.88 19.41 10.38
C ASP A 133 -5.06 18.11 10.47
N HIS A 134 -5.62 16.99 10.08
CA HIS A 134 -4.96 15.67 10.03
C HIS A 134 -5.54 14.82 8.90
N VAL A 135 -4.73 13.87 8.39
CA VAL A 135 -5.20 12.96 7.34
C VAL A 135 -6.00 11.82 7.97
N GLU A 136 -7.31 11.87 7.79
CA GLU A 136 -8.21 10.78 8.16
C GLU A 136 -8.29 9.76 7.02
N MET A 137 -7.93 8.50 7.27
CA MET A 137 -7.90 7.47 6.22
C MET A 137 -9.29 7.22 5.62
N ARG A 138 -10.35 7.38 6.40
CA ARG A 138 -11.73 7.25 5.90
C ARG A 138 -12.09 8.34 4.89
N ARG A 139 -11.74 9.59 5.16
CA ARG A 139 -11.96 10.70 4.21
C ARG A 139 -11.10 10.54 2.96
N LEU A 140 -9.83 10.13 3.12
CA LEU A 140 -8.93 9.86 2.01
C LEU A 140 -9.51 8.77 1.10
N THR A 141 -9.98 7.65 1.65
CA THR A 141 -10.56 6.57 0.84
C THR A 141 -11.85 6.98 0.15
N THR A 142 -12.69 7.81 0.79
CA THR A 142 -13.90 8.39 0.16
C THR A 142 -13.52 9.32 -1.01
N ASP A 143 -12.51 10.19 -0.84
CA ASP A 143 -12.03 11.07 -1.93
C ASP A 143 -11.44 10.27 -3.10
N LEU A 144 -10.67 9.21 -2.80
CA LEU A 144 -10.17 8.29 -3.86
C LEU A 144 -11.33 7.64 -4.62
N GLY A 145 -12.37 7.17 -3.92
CA GLY A 145 -13.58 6.61 -4.57
C GLY A 145 -14.29 7.63 -5.45
N ALA A 146 -14.39 8.89 -5.01
CA ALA A 146 -14.98 9.99 -5.80
C ALA A 146 -14.13 10.32 -7.04
N ARG A 147 -12.82 10.04 -7.03
CA ARG A 147 -11.91 10.15 -8.18
C ARG A 147 -11.94 8.95 -9.13
N GLY A 148 -12.80 7.96 -8.87
CA GLY A 148 -12.93 6.78 -9.71
C GLY A 148 -11.97 5.64 -9.36
N VAL A 149 -11.34 5.64 -8.18
CA VAL A 149 -10.55 4.52 -7.70
C VAL A 149 -11.51 3.44 -7.16
N ASP A 150 -11.58 2.31 -7.84
CA ASP A 150 -12.39 1.15 -7.41
C ASP A 150 -11.58 0.19 -6.55
N ARG A 151 -10.27 0.05 -6.79
CA ARG A 151 -9.37 -0.88 -6.09
C ARG A 151 -8.09 -0.17 -5.67
N LEU A 152 -7.87 -0.11 -4.35
CA LEU A 152 -6.71 0.52 -3.70
C LEU A 152 -5.79 -0.54 -3.10
N MET A 153 -4.51 -0.52 -3.46
CA MET A 153 -3.47 -1.28 -2.78
C MET A 153 -2.75 -0.41 -1.76
N VAL A 154 -2.65 -0.87 -0.52
CA VAL A 154 -1.87 -0.22 0.56
C VAL A 154 -0.61 -1.04 0.80
N GLU A 155 0.56 -0.49 0.46
CA GLU A 155 1.86 -1.19 0.56
C GLU A 155 2.71 -0.78 1.77
N GLY A 156 2.27 0.18 2.55
CA GLY A 156 3.00 0.45 3.79
C GLY A 156 3.31 1.91 4.09
N GLY A 157 4.13 2.24 5.09
CA GLY A 157 4.68 1.43 6.18
C GLY A 157 3.76 1.18 7.36
N GLY A 158 4.33 0.70 8.46
CA GLY A 158 3.58 0.23 9.63
C GLY A 158 2.57 1.23 10.21
N THR A 159 2.85 2.52 10.18
CA THR A 159 1.89 3.55 10.62
C THR A 159 0.65 3.57 9.74
N ILE A 160 0.82 3.47 8.41
CA ILE A 160 -0.30 3.45 7.46
C ILE A 160 -1.09 2.15 7.61
N HIS A 161 -0.42 1.01 7.72
CA HIS A 161 -1.09 -0.26 7.99
C HIS A 161 -1.95 -0.19 9.26
N THR A 162 -1.40 0.35 10.36
CA THR A 162 -2.12 0.50 11.62
C THR A 162 -3.36 1.36 11.44
N GLN A 163 -3.26 2.53 10.80
CA GLN A 163 -4.40 3.42 10.57
C GLN A 163 -5.51 2.75 9.75
N PHE A 164 -5.17 2.10 8.65
CA PHE A 164 -6.15 1.39 7.82
C PHE A 164 -6.83 0.25 8.57
N LEU A 165 -6.07 -0.50 9.36
CA LEU A 165 -6.60 -1.62 10.14
C LEU A 165 -7.44 -1.15 11.34
N THR A 166 -7.01 -0.16 12.10
CA THR A 166 -7.78 0.36 13.24
C THR A 166 -9.08 1.04 12.83
N ASP A 167 -9.10 1.67 11.64
CA ASP A 167 -10.29 2.32 11.08
C ASP A 167 -11.27 1.35 10.39
N ASP A 168 -10.98 0.03 10.37
CA ASP A 168 -11.77 -1.02 9.68
C ASP A 168 -11.97 -0.71 8.18
N LEU A 169 -10.89 -0.29 7.50
CA LEU A 169 -10.92 0.13 6.10
C LEU A 169 -10.34 -0.91 5.13
N VAL A 170 -9.83 -2.03 5.65
CA VAL A 170 -9.20 -3.09 4.85
C VAL A 170 -10.20 -4.19 4.56
N ASP A 171 -10.33 -4.55 3.27
CA ASP A 171 -11.19 -5.65 2.83
C ASP A 171 -10.43 -6.97 2.73
N GLU A 172 -9.15 -6.90 2.31
CA GLU A 172 -8.25 -8.04 2.15
C GLU A 172 -6.87 -7.73 2.71
N LEU A 173 -6.29 -8.69 3.44
CA LEU A 173 -4.89 -8.67 3.83
C LEU A 173 -4.13 -9.77 3.09
N GLN A 174 -3.06 -9.39 2.38
CA GLN A 174 -2.05 -10.27 1.81
C GLN A 174 -0.75 -10.09 2.60
N LEU A 175 -0.47 -10.99 3.51
CA LEU A 175 0.72 -11.00 4.34
C LEU A 175 1.67 -12.10 3.90
N THR A 176 2.85 -11.72 3.41
CA THR A 176 3.94 -12.65 3.12
C THR A 176 4.86 -12.73 4.33
N LEU A 177 5.23 -13.94 4.75
CA LEU A 177 6.19 -14.18 5.83
C LEU A 177 7.50 -14.70 5.25
N ALA A 178 8.57 -13.94 5.44
CA ALA A 178 9.93 -14.31 5.09
C ALA A 178 10.56 -15.16 6.21
N PRO A 179 11.39 -16.17 5.89
CA PRO A 179 11.97 -17.11 6.87
C PRO A 179 13.18 -16.49 7.59
N VAL A 180 13.02 -15.27 8.10
CA VAL A 180 14.05 -14.53 8.83
C VAL A 180 13.51 -13.93 10.12
N PHE A 181 14.40 -13.66 11.08
CA PHE A 181 14.13 -12.90 12.28
C PHE A 181 14.95 -11.61 12.24
N VAL A 182 14.37 -10.50 12.69
CA VAL A 182 15.05 -9.20 12.80
C VAL A 182 15.52 -8.96 14.22
N GLY A 183 14.67 -9.20 15.23
CA GLY A 183 15.05 -9.15 16.64
C GLY A 183 15.47 -7.75 17.14
N ASP A 184 15.10 -6.68 16.44
CA ASP A 184 15.48 -5.30 16.74
C ASP A 184 14.23 -4.49 17.09
N SER A 185 14.12 -4.07 18.36
CA SER A 185 12.96 -3.31 18.84
C SER A 185 12.76 -1.96 18.14
N ASP A 186 13.83 -1.38 17.59
CA ASP A 186 13.80 -0.09 16.89
C ASP A 186 13.42 -0.24 15.40
N ALA A 187 13.42 -1.47 14.89
CA ALA A 187 13.05 -1.75 13.51
C ALA A 187 11.53 -1.55 13.27
N PRO A 188 11.15 -1.16 12.05
CA PRO A 188 9.75 -0.93 11.73
C PRO A 188 8.95 -2.25 11.73
N ARG A 189 7.84 -2.27 12.48
CA ARG A 189 6.90 -3.39 12.52
C ARG A 189 5.82 -3.27 11.46
N PHE A 190 5.22 -4.43 11.11
CA PHE A 190 4.06 -4.52 10.22
C PHE A 190 2.91 -3.63 10.69
N VAL A 191 2.60 -3.68 11.99
CA VAL A 191 1.65 -2.79 12.66
C VAL A 191 2.26 -2.24 13.94
N ARG A 192 1.80 -1.06 14.35
CA ARG A 192 2.11 -0.41 15.63
C ARG A 192 1.00 -0.67 16.64
N ASP A 193 1.13 -0.11 17.84
CA ASP A 193 0.09 -0.17 18.86
C ASP A 193 -1.22 0.44 18.33
N GLY A 194 -2.34 -0.23 18.63
CA GLY A 194 -3.66 0.19 18.18
C GLY A 194 -4.77 -0.72 18.71
N ILE A 195 -6.00 -0.26 18.62
CA ILE A 195 -7.18 -1.07 18.93
C ILE A 195 -7.71 -1.61 17.61
N PHE A 196 -7.43 -2.87 17.34
CA PHE A 196 -7.83 -3.52 16.11
C PHE A 196 -9.22 -4.16 16.27
N PRO A 197 -10.11 -4.04 15.24
CA PRO A 197 -11.43 -4.71 15.27
C PRO A 197 -11.32 -6.23 15.27
N TRP A 198 -10.25 -6.78 14.70
CA TRP A 198 -10.00 -8.24 14.68
C TRP A 198 -9.34 -8.68 15.99
N ASN A 199 -10.07 -9.50 16.73
CA ASN A 199 -9.71 -10.01 18.05
C ASN A 199 -10.29 -11.42 18.22
N PRO A 200 -10.13 -12.10 19.37
CA PRO A 200 -10.69 -13.44 19.56
C PRO A 200 -12.20 -13.59 19.33
N ALA A 201 -12.98 -12.50 19.48
CA ALA A 201 -14.43 -12.50 19.23
C ALA A 201 -14.80 -12.17 17.77
N ARG A 202 -13.93 -11.44 17.04
CA ARG A 202 -14.08 -11.12 15.62
C ARG A 202 -12.79 -11.52 14.90
N ARG A 203 -12.76 -12.72 14.39
CA ARG A 203 -11.56 -13.25 13.72
C ARG A 203 -11.58 -12.93 12.22
N ALA A 204 -10.41 -12.62 11.65
CA ALA A 204 -10.23 -12.58 10.20
C ALA A 204 -10.37 -14.01 9.62
N GLU A 205 -10.96 -14.14 8.45
CA GLU A 205 -11.10 -15.43 7.75
C GLU A 205 -9.87 -15.70 6.91
N LEU A 206 -9.16 -16.80 7.18
CA LEU A 206 -8.07 -17.28 6.34
C LEU A 206 -8.66 -17.90 5.06
N VAL A 207 -8.42 -17.27 3.92
CA VAL A 207 -9.02 -17.67 2.63
C VAL A 207 -8.05 -18.38 1.71
N ASP A 208 -6.72 -18.19 1.90
CA ASP A 208 -5.71 -18.83 1.08
C ASP A 208 -4.34 -18.87 1.78
N VAL A 209 -3.55 -19.91 1.47
CA VAL A 209 -2.16 -20.08 1.92
C VAL A 209 -1.34 -20.59 0.75
N GLN A 210 -0.31 -19.85 0.35
CA GLN A 210 0.55 -20.23 -0.76
C GLN A 210 2.03 -20.24 -0.34
N LYS A 211 2.75 -21.27 -0.79
CA LYS A 211 4.22 -21.27 -0.73
C LYS A 211 4.77 -20.60 -1.99
N LEU A 212 5.50 -19.51 -1.82
CA LEU A 212 6.15 -18.76 -2.89
C LEU A 212 7.69 -18.85 -2.72
N GLY A 213 8.29 -19.93 -3.26
CA GLY A 213 9.71 -20.20 -3.00
C GLY A 213 9.95 -20.55 -1.54
N ASP A 214 10.69 -19.70 -0.84
CA ASP A 214 11.00 -19.82 0.60
C ASP A 214 10.10 -18.96 1.51
N VAL A 215 9.19 -18.14 0.94
CA VAL A 215 8.23 -17.35 1.72
C VAL A 215 6.82 -17.96 1.68
N VAL A 216 5.98 -17.60 2.64
CA VAL A 216 4.58 -18.03 2.72
C VAL A 216 3.67 -16.82 2.60
N LEU A 217 2.78 -16.84 1.63
CA LEU A 217 1.69 -15.88 1.51
C LEU A 217 0.47 -16.36 2.29
N LEU A 218 -0.04 -15.51 3.17
CA LEU A 218 -1.30 -15.67 3.87
C LEU A 218 -2.29 -14.63 3.36
N ARG A 219 -3.48 -15.07 2.91
CA ARG A 219 -4.56 -14.18 2.50
C ARG A 219 -5.72 -14.28 3.47
N TYR A 220 -6.15 -13.14 3.98
CA TYR A 220 -7.28 -13.04 4.90
C TYR A 220 -8.36 -12.13 4.34
N ALA A 221 -9.61 -12.58 4.39
CA ALA A 221 -10.78 -11.71 4.25
C ALA A 221 -11.00 -10.98 5.57
N LEU A 222 -11.03 -9.65 5.51
CA LEU A 222 -11.21 -8.77 6.67
C LEU A 222 -12.59 -8.12 6.70
N SER A 223 -13.33 -8.16 5.59
CA SER A 223 -14.70 -7.64 5.49
C SER A 223 -15.58 -8.53 4.60
N SER A 224 -16.88 -8.33 4.67
CA SER A 224 -17.85 -8.98 3.77
C SER A 224 -17.73 -8.53 2.30
N ARG A 225 -16.89 -7.55 2.01
CA ARG A 225 -16.60 -7.08 0.64
C ARG A 225 -15.50 -7.89 -0.06
N PHE A 226 -14.89 -8.85 0.65
CA PHE A 226 -13.91 -9.74 0.03
C PHE A 226 -14.52 -10.42 -1.21
N ASP A 227 -13.95 -10.17 -2.39
CA ASP A 227 -14.50 -10.60 -3.67
C ASP A 227 -13.88 -11.90 -4.23
N GLY A 228 -12.77 -12.34 -3.64
CA GLY A 228 -12.07 -13.56 -4.09
C GLY A 228 -11.54 -13.49 -5.52
N ALA A 229 -11.53 -12.33 -6.15
CA ALA A 229 -11.25 -12.15 -7.59
C ALA A 229 -9.84 -12.61 -8.04
N GLU A 230 -8.95 -12.89 -7.10
CA GLU A 230 -7.62 -13.47 -7.35
C GLU A 230 -7.54 -14.94 -6.93
N ARG A 231 -8.64 -15.70 -7.02
CA ARG A 231 -8.52 -17.17 -6.99
C ARG A 231 -7.76 -17.57 -8.24
N GLY A 232 -6.46 -17.73 -8.07
CA GLY A 232 -5.52 -17.99 -9.14
C GLY A 232 -6.00 -19.12 -10.04
N ASN A 233 -5.80 -18.97 -11.33
CA ASN A 233 -5.65 -20.08 -12.25
C ASN A 233 -4.47 -20.95 -11.77
N GLY A 234 -4.77 -21.81 -10.82
CA GLY A 234 -3.92 -22.88 -10.33
C GLY A 234 -4.47 -24.18 -10.87
N CYS A 235 -3.98 -24.58 -12.00
CA CYS A 235 -3.82 -25.97 -12.45
C CYS A 235 -2.53 -26.05 -13.22
#